data_e1ed74a5f5ae1dc646b60cefc72c9697
#
_entry.id   e1ed74a5f5ae1dc646b60cefc72c9697
#
_cell.length_a   1.000
_cell.length_b   1.000
_cell.length_c   1.000
_cell.angle_alpha   90.00
_cell.angle_beta   90.00
_cell.angle_gamma   90.00
#
_symmetry.space_group_name_H-M   'P 1'
#
loop_
_entity.id
_entity.type
_entity.pdbx_description
1 polymer ?
#
loop_
_entity_poly.entity_id
_entity_poly.type
_entity_poly.pdbx_seq_one_letter_code
_entity_poly.pdbx_strand_id
1 'polypeptide(L)'
;MTVSVVVPVKDEAENVAALAREIAAALKAEPAHEILFVDDGSTDGTAAALAALKKEIPHFRPLRHDRNLGQSRGIRTGVRAATGEIIVTLDGDGQNDPADIPALLKTLRADPELGLVSGVRVKRKDTASRRVASRLGNRFRDAMLRDGAADTGCGLKVFYRDAFLDLPYFNHMHRYLIALVQREGWKVAYVPVNHRPRLAGRSKYTNLGRMLVSVTDLLGVRWLQRRHGGRTKIEEL
;
A
#
# COMPACT_ATOMS: atom_id res chain seq x y z
N MET A 1 -12.08 -2.75 -16.40
CA MET A 1 -11.83 -2.44 -14.96
C MET A 1 -11.01 -1.18 -14.85
N THR A 2 -11.51 -0.18 -14.16
CA THR A 2 -10.85 1.11 -13.92
C THR A 2 -9.81 0.97 -12.80
N VAL A 3 -8.69 1.70 -12.93
CA VAL A 3 -7.58 1.66 -11.97
C VAL A 3 -7.52 2.96 -11.17
N SER A 4 -7.43 2.89 -9.85
CA SER A 4 -7.17 4.05 -8.98
C SER A 4 -5.84 3.86 -8.26
N VAL A 5 -4.91 4.79 -8.45
CA VAL A 5 -3.65 4.81 -7.70
C VAL A 5 -3.81 5.67 -6.46
N VAL A 6 -3.54 5.11 -5.28
CA VAL A 6 -3.69 5.77 -3.97
C VAL A 6 -2.33 5.92 -3.32
N VAL A 7 -1.89 7.16 -3.11
CA VAL A 7 -0.60 7.50 -2.52
C VAL A 7 -0.81 8.34 -1.26
N PRO A 8 -0.66 7.77 -0.05
CA PRO A 8 -0.64 8.55 1.17
C PRO A 8 0.69 9.30 1.28
N VAL A 9 0.63 10.59 1.56
CA VAL A 9 1.80 11.45 1.69
C VAL A 9 1.74 12.29 2.96
N LYS A 10 2.90 12.57 3.54
CA LYS A 10 3.04 13.51 4.65
C LYS A 10 4.42 14.17 4.63
N ASP A 11 4.45 15.50 4.50
CA ASP A 11 5.66 16.32 4.40
C ASP A 11 6.63 15.73 3.35
N GLU A 12 6.15 15.63 2.09
CA GLU A 12 6.85 15.06 0.94
C GLU A 12 6.87 16.05 -0.25
N ALA A 13 6.93 17.37 0.04
CA ALA A 13 6.86 18.44 -0.96
C ALA A 13 7.84 18.25 -2.14
N GLU A 14 9.05 17.75 -1.86
CA GLU A 14 10.11 17.55 -2.86
C GLU A 14 9.87 16.31 -3.74
N ASN A 15 9.06 15.34 -3.27
CA ASN A 15 8.90 14.03 -3.93
C ASN A 15 7.60 13.94 -4.75
N VAL A 16 6.51 14.62 -4.32
CA VAL A 16 5.17 14.39 -4.86
C VAL A 16 5.06 14.71 -6.35
N ALA A 17 5.76 15.74 -6.84
CA ALA A 17 5.64 16.15 -8.24
C ALA A 17 6.28 15.14 -9.20
N ALA A 18 7.50 14.69 -8.91
CA ALA A 18 8.18 13.68 -9.71
C ALA A 18 7.39 12.37 -9.69
N LEU A 19 6.98 11.89 -8.49
CA LEU A 19 6.24 10.66 -8.34
C LEU A 19 4.89 10.68 -9.08
N ALA A 20 4.15 11.78 -9.02
CA ALA A 20 2.87 11.90 -9.72
C ALA A 20 3.02 11.79 -11.25
N ARG A 21 4.05 12.44 -11.82
CA ARG A 21 4.35 12.37 -13.26
C ARG A 21 4.78 10.97 -13.67
N GLU A 22 5.59 10.29 -12.86
CA GLU A 22 6.02 8.92 -13.12
C GLU A 22 4.83 7.95 -13.08
N ILE A 23 3.90 8.10 -12.13
CA ILE A 23 2.66 7.31 -12.07
C ILE A 23 1.83 7.55 -13.33
N ALA A 24 1.63 8.81 -13.73
CA ALA A 24 0.87 9.13 -14.94
C ALA A 24 1.51 8.52 -16.19
N ALA A 25 2.84 8.53 -16.28
CA ALA A 25 3.57 7.89 -17.38
C ALA A 25 3.41 6.36 -17.38
N ALA A 26 3.48 5.71 -16.21
CA ALA A 26 3.32 4.26 -16.06
C ALA A 26 1.90 3.79 -16.43
N LEU A 27 0.89 4.64 -16.25
CA LEU A 27 -0.51 4.35 -16.55
C LEU A 27 -0.95 4.78 -17.96
N LYS A 28 -0.04 5.28 -18.79
CA LYS A 28 -0.39 5.77 -20.14
C LYS A 28 -1.14 4.72 -21.01
N ALA A 29 -0.86 3.44 -20.82
CA ALA A 29 -1.53 2.35 -21.52
C ALA A 29 -2.85 1.90 -20.84
N GLU A 30 -3.18 2.42 -19.65
CA GLU A 30 -4.43 2.12 -18.95
C GLU A 30 -5.51 3.13 -19.36
N PRO A 31 -6.54 2.71 -20.12
CA PRO A 31 -7.49 3.62 -20.76
C PRO A 31 -8.37 4.38 -19.77
N ALA A 32 -8.60 3.81 -18.58
CA ALA A 32 -9.40 4.41 -17.53
C ALA A 32 -8.67 4.33 -16.19
N HIS A 33 -8.11 5.46 -15.74
CA HIS A 33 -7.42 5.54 -14.45
C HIS A 33 -7.60 6.89 -13.77
N GLU A 34 -7.37 6.92 -12.48
CA GLU A 34 -7.26 8.14 -11.66
C GLU A 34 -6.09 8.01 -10.68
N ILE A 35 -5.57 9.15 -10.24
CA ILE A 35 -4.44 9.23 -9.31
C ILE A 35 -4.87 10.06 -8.09
N LEU A 36 -4.95 9.42 -6.92
CA LEU A 36 -5.33 10.04 -5.66
C LEU A 36 -4.11 10.17 -4.75
N PHE A 37 -3.73 11.39 -4.44
CA PHE A 37 -2.77 11.66 -3.37
C PHE A 37 -3.53 12.09 -2.12
N VAL A 38 -3.27 11.44 -0.99
CA VAL A 38 -3.90 11.76 0.30
C VAL A 38 -2.86 12.40 1.20
N ASP A 39 -2.92 13.71 1.32
CA ASP A 39 -2.09 14.51 2.24
C ASP A 39 -2.58 14.30 3.68
N ASP A 40 -1.79 13.61 4.48
CA ASP A 40 -2.10 13.28 5.87
C ASP A 40 -1.70 14.42 6.83
N GLY A 41 -2.21 15.62 6.56
CA GLY A 41 -2.01 16.80 7.38
C GLY A 41 -0.56 17.30 7.36
N SER A 42 0.03 17.45 6.17
CA SER A 42 1.38 18.00 6.00
C SER A 42 1.47 19.44 6.48
N THR A 43 2.64 19.81 6.99
CA THR A 43 2.97 21.14 7.50
C THR A 43 3.98 21.89 6.62
N ASP A 44 4.48 21.23 5.59
CA ASP A 44 5.39 21.80 4.57
C ASP A 44 4.63 22.23 3.32
N GLY A 45 5.35 22.37 2.20
CA GLY A 45 4.79 22.74 0.88
C GLY A 45 4.00 21.66 0.15
N THR A 46 3.79 20.47 0.75
CA THR A 46 3.14 19.31 0.08
C THR A 46 1.76 19.65 -0.47
N ALA A 47 0.91 20.29 0.33
CA ALA A 47 -0.45 20.63 -0.10
C ALA A 47 -0.46 21.59 -1.32
N ALA A 48 0.45 22.56 -1.34
CA ALA A 48 0.57 23.50 -2.46
C ALA A 48 1.06 22.80 -3.73
N ALA A 49 2.04 21.90 -3.61
CA ALA A 49 2.53 21.09 -4.72
C ALA A 49 1.43 20.20 -5.31
N LEU A 50 0.64 19.53 -4.46
CA LEU A 50 -0.49 18.71 -4.91
C LEU A 50 -1.58 19.53 -5.61
N ALA A 51 -1.88 20.73 -5.12
CA ALA A 51 -2.85 21.63 -5.77
C ALA A 51 -2.39 22.08 -7.16
N ALA A 52 -1.08 22.29 -7.36
CA ALA A 52 -0.51 22.62 -8.67
C ALA A 52 -0.65 21.43 -9.64
N LEU A 53 -0.35 20.21 -9.20
CA LEU A 53 -0.44 18.98 -10.00
C LEU A 53 -1.86 18.69 -10.51
N LYS A 54 -2.89 19.09 -9.77
CA LYS A 54 -4.29 18.97 -10.22
C LYS A 54 -4.57 19.71 -11.52
N LYS A 55 -3.82 20.77 -11.82
CA LYS A 55 -3.95 21.54 -13.07
C LYS A 55 -3.11 20.94 -14.21
N GLU A 56 -2.12 20.14 -13.87
CA GLU A 56 -1.14 19.59 -14.82
C GLU A 56 -1.51 18.17 -15.29
N ILE A 57 -1.95 17.30 -14.35
CA ILE A 57 -2.17 15.89 -14.63
C ILE A 57 -3.67 15.60 -14.72
N PRO A 58 -4.17 15.09 -15.86
CA PRO A 58 -5.56 14.66 -15.98
C PRO A 58 -5.93 13.60 -14.93
N HIS A 59 -7.15 13.67 -14.41
CA HIS A 59 -7.67 12.72 -13.41
C HIS A 59 -6.86 12.65 -12.10
N PHE A 60 -6.05 13.66 -11.81
CA PHE A 60 -5.35 13.80 -10.54
C PHE A 60 -6.28 14.40 -9.48
N ARG A 61 -6.39 13.72 -8.36
CA ARG A 61 -7.31 14.05 -7.26
C ARG A 61 -6.56 14.15 -5.93
N PRO A 62 -6.11 15.34 -5.51
CA PRO A 62 -5.54 15.53 -4.19
C PRO A 62 -6.65 15.57 -3.13
N LEU A 63 -6.46 14.80 -2.06
CA LEU A 63 -7.28 14.80 -0.86
C LEU A 63 -6.42 15.26 0.32
N ARG A 64 -7.01 15.85 1.36
CA ARG A 64 -6.27 16.28 2.54
C ARG A 64 -7.03 15.97 3.82
N HIS A 65 -6.29 15.48 4.82
CA HIS A 65 -6.76 15.41 6.20
C HIS A 65 -6.43 16.73 6.93
N ASP A 66 -7.25 17.09 7.90
CA ASP A 66 -7.04 18.27 8.77
C ASP A 66 -5.83 18.08 9.71
N ARG A 67 -5.46 16.84 9.98
CA ARG A 67 -4.33 16.45 10.85
C ARG A 67 -3.75 15.11 10.44
N ASN A 68 -2.60 14.75 11.02
CA ASN A 68 -1.99 13.44 10.83
C ASN A 68 -2.83 12.32 11.48
N LEU A 69 -3.31 11.41 10.68
CA LEU A 69 -4.09 10.24 11.07
C LEU A 69 -3.37 8.91 10.79
N GLY A 70 -2.19 8.97 10.16
CA GLY A 70 -1.32 7.84 9.83
C GLY A 70 -1.62 7.19 8.48
N GLN A 71 -0.62 6.50 7.97
CA GLN A 71 -0.61 5.90 6.61
C GLN A 71 -1.82 5.01 6.33
N SER A 72 -2.25 4.16 7.27
CA SER A 72 -3.42 3.30 7.10
C SER A 72 -4.71 4.09 6.89
N ARG A 73 -4.85 5.23 7.57
CA ARG A 73 -6.00 6.12 7.37
C ARG A 73 -5.92 6.79 6.00
N GLY A 74 -4.74 7.25 5.59
CA GLY A 74 -4.51 7.83 4.26
C GLY A 74 -4.89 6.86 3.15
N ILE A 75 -4.41 5.61 3.22
CA ILE A 75 -4.78 4.56 2.26
C ILE A 75 -6.31 4.35 2.26
N ARG A 76 -6.93 4.17 3.43
CA ARG A 76 -8.38 3.94 3.52
C ARG A 76 -9.19 5.11 2.97
N THR A 77 -8.79 6.35 3.25
CA THR A 77 -9.44 7.54 2.70
C THR A 77 -9.36 7.53 1.18
N GLY A 78 -8.18 7.27 0.61
CA GLY A 78 -8.01 7.16 -0.83
C GLY A 78 -8.84 6.05 -1.45
N VAL A 79 -8.83 4.83 -0.89
CA VAL A 79 -9.62 3.69 -1.38
C VAL A 79 -11.13 3.96 -1.34
N ARG A 80 -11.62 4.64 -0.30
CA ARG A 80 -13.05 5.03 -0.20
C ARG A 80 -13.43 6.09 -1.22
N ALA A 81 -12.55 7.03 -1.52
CA ALA A 81 -12.76 8.08 -2.50
C ALA A 81 -12.51 7.62 -3.95
N ALA A 82 -11.84 6.49 -4.12
CA ALA A 82 -11.55 5.89 -5.41
C ALA A 82 -12.82 5.41 -6.11
N THR A 83 -12.85 5.57 -7.43
CA THR A 83 -13.92 5.11 -8.31
C THR A 83 -13.56 3.82 -9.05
N GLY A 84 -12.25 3.49 -9.10
CA GLY A 84 -11.75 2.31 -9.77
C GLY A 84 -11.99 1.02 -8.99
N GLU A 85 -12.20 -0.06 -9.72
CA GLU A 85 -12.36 -1.42 -9.19
C GLU A 85 -11.03 -2.00 -8.68
N ILE A 86 -9.93 -1.58 -9.30
CA ILE A 86 -8.57 -1.98 -8.92
C ILE A 86 -7.85 -0.81 -8.27
N ILE A 87 -7.28 -1.07 -7.12
CA ILE A 87 -6.48 -0.09 -6.36
C ILE A 87 -5.01 -0.46 -6.47
N VAL A 88 -4.19 0.53 -6.77
CA VAL A 88 -2.73 0.47 -6.66
C VAL A 88 -2.31 1.36 -5.49
N THR A 89 -1.49 0.86 -4.57
CA THR A 89 -0.88 1.68 -3.52
C THR A 89 0.62 1.81 -3.73
N LEU A 90 1.17 2.98 -3.39
CA LEU A 90 2.61 3.25 -3.30
C LEU A 90 2.90 4.13 -2.09
N ASP A 91 4.15 4.09 -1.63
CA ASP A 91 4.65 5.07 -0.65
C ASP A 91 5.02 6.39 -1.35
N GLY A 92 4.77 7.52 -0.67
CA GLY A 92 4.97 8.86 -1.24
C GLY A 92 6.43 9.33 -1.34
N ASP A 93 7.39 8.52 -0.88
CA ASP A 93 8.82 8.86 -0.79
C ASP A 93 9.65 8.54 -2.05
N GLY A 94 9.00 8.07 -3.11
CA GLY A 94 9.62 7.75 -4.40
C GLY A 94 10.49 6.49 -4.41
N GLN A 95 10.52 5.70 -3.33
CA GLN A 95 11.32 4.47 -3.28
C GLN A 95 10.72 3.32 -4.11
N ASN A 96 9.40 3.29 -4.29
CA ASN A 96 8.74 2.36 -5.21
C ASN A 96 8.82 2.91 -6.65
N ASP A 97 9.13 2.05 -7.60
CA ASP A 97 9.17 2.40 -9.01
C ASP A 97 7.77 2.27 -9.63
N PRO A 98 7.12 3.37 -10.08
CA PRO A 98 5.83 3.28 -10.75
C PRO A 98 5.86 2.46 -12.05
N ALA A 99 7.00 2.31 -12.70
CA ALA A 99 7.17 1.49 -13.90
C ALA A 99 6.84 0.01 -13.67
N ASP A 100 6.83 -0.45 -12.41
CA ASP A 100 6.45 -1.83 -12.05
C ASP A 100 4.92 -2.03 -11.95
N ILE A 101 4.10 -0.95 -11.93
CA ILE A 101 2.64 -1.03 -11.81
C ILE A 101 2.01 -1.94 -12.87
N PRO A 102 2.33 -1.82 -14.18
CA PRO A 102 1.72 -2.65 -15.21
C PRO A 102 1.92 -4.16 -14.99
N ALA A 103 3.08 -4.58 -14.46
CA ALA A 103 3.36 -5.99 -14.18
C ALA A 103 2.46 -6.54 -13.05
N LEU A 104 2.23 -5.77 -11.99
CA LEU A 104 1.34 -6.17 -10.91
C LEU A 104 -0.12 -6.20 -11.38
N LEU A 105 -0.57 -5.21 -12.16
CA LEU A 105 -1.92 -5.18 -12.76
C LEU A 105 -2.16 -6.39 -13.66
N LYS A 106 -1.20 -6.73 -14.52
CA LYS A 106 -1.26 -7.92 -15.37
C LYS A 106 -1.40 -9.19 -14.54
N THR A 107 -0.64 -9.32 -13.46
CA THR A 107 -0.69 -10.50 -12.57
C THR A 107 -2.04 -10.60 -11.88
N LEU A 108 -2.59 -9.51 -11.33
CA LEU A 108 -3.90 -9.53 -10.66
C LEU A 108 -5.02 -9.95 -11.62
N ARG A 109 -5.00 -9.42 -12.85
CA ARG A 109 -6.02 -9.69 -13.88
C ARG A 109 -5.95 -11.10 -14.44
N ALA A 110 -4.81 -11.79 -14.32
CA ALA A 110 -4.61 -13.12 -14.87
C ALA A 110 -5.27 -14.25 -14.05
N ASP A 111 -5.55 -14.01 -12.75
CA ASP A 111 -6.17 -15.00 -11.87
C ASP A 111 -7.28 -14.35 -11.03
N PRO A 112 -8.57 -14.71 -11.27
CA PRO A 112 -9.71 -14.13 -10.55
C PRO A 112 -9.78 -14.53 -9.06
N GLU A 113 -8.99 -15.50 -8.62
CA GLU A 113 -8.90 -15.88 -7.20
C GLU A 113 -7.93 -14.98 -6.42
N LEU A 114 -7.11 -14.18 -7.10
CA LEU A 114 -6.23 -13.22 -6.47
C LEU A 114 -7.02 -12.03 -5.94
N GLY A 115 -6.89 -11.75 -4.65
CA GLY A 115 -7.40 -10.51 -4.04
C GLY A 115 -6.33 -9.42 -3.94
N LEU A 116 -5.05 -9.81 -3.95
CA LEU A 116 -3.92 -8.90 -3.80
C LEU A 116 -2.67 -9.42 -4.51
N VAL A 117 -1.95 -8.53 -5.17
CA VAL A 117 -0.58 -8.74 -5.67
C VAL A 117 0.35 -7.77 -4.94
N SER A 118 1.39 -8.29 -4.29
CA SER A 118 2.38 -7.49 -3.55
C SER A 118 3.71 -7.47 -4.29
N GLY A 119 4.31 -6.29 -4.40
CA GLY A 119 5.69 -6.18 -4.82
C GLY A 119 6.64 -6.84 -3.82
N VAL A 120 7.72 -7.45 -4.32
CA VAL A 120 8.84 -7.93 -3.54
C VAL A 120 10.10 -7.21 -4.00
N ARG A 121 10.69 -6.42 -3.12
CA ARG A 121 11.83 -5.57 -3.45
C ARG A 121 13.08 -6.41 -3.71
N VAL A 122 13.59 -6.35 -4.96
CA VAL A 122 14.88 -6.94 -5.32
C VAL A 122 16.02 -5.97 -4.97
N LYS A 123 17.20 -6.50 -4.59
CA LYS A 123 18.44 -5.75 -4.31
C LYS A 123 18.38 -4.77 -3.11
N ARG A 124 17.74 -5.15 -2.00
CA ARG A 124 17.82 -4.34 -0.77
C ARG A 124 19.28 -4.20 -0.30
N LYS A 125 19.77 -2.95 -0.24
CA LYS A 125 21.09 -2.61 0.32
C LYS A 125 21.00 -2.43 1.85
N ASP A 126 20.62 -3.48 2.59
CA ASP A 126 20.60 -3.46 4.06
C ASP A 126 21.94 -3.89 4.65
N THR A 127 22.32 -3.30 5.78
CA THR A 127 23.46 -3.76 6.58
C THR A 127 23.22 -5.18 7.10
N ALA A 128 24.30 -5.95 7.36
CA ALA A 128 24.19 -7.32 7.83
C ALA A 128 23.34 -7.47 9.10
N SER A 129 23.50 -6.54 10.07
CA SER A 129 22.73 -6.51 11.31
C SER A 129 21.24 -6.28 11.08
N ARG A 130 20.87 -5.37 10.19
CA ARG A 130 19.47 -5.12 9.80
C ARG A 130 18.85 -6.32 9.11
N ARG A 131 19.62 -7.04 8.27
CA ARG A 131 19.16 -8.27 7.61
C ARG A 131 18.84 -9.38 8.61
N VAL A 132 19.69 -9.59 9.63
CA VAL A 132 19.46 -10.61 10.67
C VAL A 132 18.23 -10.26 11.50
N ALA A 133 18.11 -9.02 12.00
CA ALA A 133 16.95 -8.57 12.76
C ALA A 133 15.64 -8.67 11.95
N SER A 134 15.67 -8.29 10.68
CA SER A 134 14.52 -8.42 9.76
C SER A 134 14.14 -9.89 9.52
N ARG A 135 15.10 -10.80 9.36
CA ARG A 135 14.83 -12.23 9.18
C ARG A 135 14.18 -12.84 10.43
N LEU A 136 14.67 -12.49 11.63
CA LEU A 136 14.11 -13.00 12.87
C LEU A 136 12.69 -12.47 13.09
N GLY A 137 12.47 -11.17 12.88
CA GLY A 137 11.14 -10.56 12.96
C GLY A 137 10.15 -11.15 11.94
N ASN A 138 10.59 -11.39 10.70
CA ASN A 138 9.76 -12.01 9.67
C ASN A 138 9.43 -13.46 10.01
N ARG A 139 10.39 -14.24 10.53
CA ARG A 139 10.13 -15.62 11.00
C ARG A 139 9.11 -15.68 12.13
N PHE A 140 9.25 -14.80 13.12
CA PHE A 140 8.28 -14.71 14.22
C PHE A 140 6.89 -14.34 13.72
N ARG A 141 6.81 -13.34 12.81
CA ARG A 141 5.55 -12.96 12.19
C ARG A 141 4.95 -14.11 11.37
N ASP A 142 5.74 -14.80 10.56
CA ASP A 142 5.28 -15.91 9.73
C ASP A 142 4.81 -17.11 10.58
N ALA A 143 5.50 -17.42 11.67
CA ALA A 143 5.06 -18.43 12.65
C ALA A 143 3.70 -18.08 13.28
N MET A 144 3.44 -16.78 13.51
CA MET A 144 2.19 -16.30 14.10
C MET A 144 1.04 -16.25 13.10
N LEU A 145 1.26 -15.66 11.92
CA LEU A 145 0.20 -15.35 10.95
C LEU A 145 0.08 -16.42 9.84
N ARG A 146 1.16 -17.15 9.54
CA ARG A 146 1.25 -18.16 8.48
C ARG A 146 0.79 -17.62 7.12
N ASP A 147 1.13 -16.35 6.84
CA ASP A 147 0.68 -15.65 5.65
C ASP A 147 1.67 -15.70 4.47
N GLY A 148 2.84 -16.33 4.67
CA GLY A 148 3.86 -16.47 3.63
C GLY A 148 4.34 -15.14 3.04
N ALA A 149 4.24 -14.05 3.79
CA ALA A 149 4.54 -12.71 3.28
C ALA A 149 6.03 -12.54 2.96
N ALA A 150 6.36 -12.46 1.70
CA ALA A 150 7.75 -12.34 1.22
C ALA A 150 8.37 -10.97 1.55
N ASP A 151 7.61 -9.88 1.43
CA ASP A 151 8.06 -8.52 1.76
C ASP A 151 6.90 -7.65 2.26
N THR A 152 6.71 -7.61 3.57
CA THR A 152 5.63 -6.82 4.20
C THR A 152 5.84 -5.32 4.13
N GLY A 153 7.06 -4.88 3.93
CA GLY A 153 7.44 -3.47 3.89
C GLY A 153 7.38 -2.84 2.49
N CYS A 154 7.01 -3.59 1.45
CA CYS A 154 6.82 -3.01 0.14
C CYS A 154 5.50 -2.23 0.08
N GLY A 155 5.56 -0.92 -0.24
CA GLY A 155 4.36 -0.08 -0.39
C GLY A 155 3.59 -0.36 -1.68
N LEU A 156 4.27 -0.86 -2.73
CA LEU A 156 3.66 -1.15 -4.01
C LEU A 156 2.82 -2.44 -3.94
N LYS A 157 1.51 -2.29 -3.95
CA LYS A 157 0.52 -3.36 -3.93
C LYS A 157 -0.62 -3.03 -4.87
N VAL A 158 -1.22 -4.07 -5.44
CA VAL A 158 -2.41 -3.98 -6.29
C VAL A 158 -3.46 -4.93 -5.76
N PHE A 159 -4.71 -4.46 -5.60
CA PHE A 159 -5.79 -5.27 -5.05
C PHE A 159 -7.16 -4.78 -5.53
N TYR A 160 -8.19 -5.61 -5.43
CA TYR A 160 -9.55 -5.18 -5.69
C TYR A 160 -10.07 -4.27 -4.57
N ARG A 161 -10.74 -3.18 -4.96
CA ARG A 161 -11.28 -2.18 -4.03
C ARG A 161 -12.20 -2.81 -2.99
N ASP A 162 -13.12 -3.65 -3.41
CA ASP A 162 -14.09 -4.29 -2.52
C ASP A 162 -13.41 -5.27 -1.55
N ALA A 163 -12.42 -6.05 -2.02
CA ALA A 163 -11.63 -6.91 -1.16
C ALA A 163 -10.93 -6.13 -0.01
N PHE A 164 -10.51 -4.88 -0.26
CA PHE A 164 -9.93 -4.03 0.79
C PHE A 164 -11.00 -3.44 1.72
N LEU A 165 -12.16 -3.05 1.20
CA LEU A 165 -13.22 -2.41 1.98
C LEU A 165 -13.86 -3.37 2.99
N ASP A 166 -13.87 -4.67 2.70
CA ASP A 166 -14.33 -5.73 3.60
C ASP A 166 -13.35 -5.99 4.76
N LEU A 167 -12.10 -5.51 4.67
CA LEU A 167 -11.13 -5.74 5.73
C LEU A 167 -11.43 -4.94 7.00
N PRO A 168 -11.23 -5.53 8.20
CA PRO A 168 -11.33 -4.81 9.45
C PRO A 168 -10.30 -3.68 9.51
N TYR A 169 -10.78 -2.47 9.80
CA TYR A 169 -9.90 -1.32 9.91
C TYR A 169 -9.30 -1.18 11.30
N PHE A 170 -7.98 -1.05 11.35
CA PHE A 170 -7.22 -0.61 12.52
C PHE A 170 -5.98 0.18 12.07
N ASN A 171 -5.40 0.96 12.97
CA ASN A 171 -4.17 1.68 12.64
C ASN A 171 -3.04 0.67 12.36
N HIS A 172 -2.14 0.96 11.41
CA HIS A 172 -1.09 0.06 10.90
C HIS A 172 -1.56 -1.16 10.10
N MET A 173 -2.86 -1.33 9.79
CA MET A 173 -3.36 -2.46 9.02
C MET A 173 -2.64 -2.65 7.67
N HIS A 174 -2.10 -1.57 7.07
CA HIS A 174 -1.37 -1.62 5.80
C HIS A 174 -0.17 -2.58 5.81
N ARG A 175 0.39 -2.90 6.99
CA ARG A 175 1.49 -3.86 7.18
C ARG A 175 1.01 -5.30 7.15
N TYR A 176 -0.28 -5.52 7.33
CA TYR A 176 -0.91 -6.82 7.47
C TYR A 176 -1.89 -7.14 6.35
N LEU A 177 -1.90 -6.36 5.27
CA LEU A 177 -2.85 -6.54 4.16
C LEU A 177 -2.82 -7.95 3.59
N ILE A 178 -1.63 -8.56 3.48
CA ILE A 178 -1.48 -9.94 3.00
C ILE A 178 -2.26 -10.92 3.89
N ALA A 179 -2.01 -10.88 5.20
CA ALA A 179 -2.70 -11.74 6.17
C ALA A 179 -4.21 -11.50 6.22
N LEU A 180 -4.63 -10.22 6.09
CA LEU A 180 -6.04 -9.83 6.13
C LEU A 180 -6.79 -10.26 4.87
N VAL A 181 -6.20 -10.09 3.69
CA VAL A 181 -6.78 -10.51 2.41
C VAL A 181 -6.90 -12.04 2.34
N GLN A 182 -5.88 -12.76 2.80
CA GLN A 182 -5.94 -14.23 2.90
C GLN A 182 -6.98 -14.71 3.92
N ARG A 183 -7.16 -13.98 5.01
CA ARG A 183 -8.23 -14.24 5.98
C ARG A 183 -9.60 -14.23 5.31
N GLU A 184 -9.86 -13.31 4.39
CA GLU A 184 -11.11 -13.25 3.62
C GLU A 184 -11.19 -14.32 2.51
N GLY A 185 -10.22 -15.25 2.43
CA GLY A 185 -10.23 -16.37 1.49
C GLY A 185 -9.71 -16.03 0.10
N TRP A 186 -9.07 -14.88 -0.09
CA TRP A 186 -8.42 -14.53 -1.34
C TRP A 186 -7.00 -15.07 -1.41
N LYS A 187 -6.55 -15.43 -2.62
CA LYS A 187 -5.15 -15.71 -2.90
C LYS A 187 -4.33 -14.43 -3.01
N VAL A 188 -3.03 -14.55 -2.74
CA VAL A 188 -2.05 -13.47 -2.87
C VAL A 188 -0.90 -13.93 -3.76
N ALA A 189 -0.49 -13.06 -4.69
CA ALA A 189 0.69 -13.29 -5.52
C ALA A 189 1.78 -12.24 -5.25
N TYR A 190 2.99 -12.54 -5.71
CA TYR A 190 4.16 -11.70 -5.53
C TYR A 190 4.84 -11.43 -6.86
N VAL A 191 5.26 -10.18 -7.08
CA VAL A 191 5.99 -9.73 -8.27
C VAL A 191 7.27 -9.06 -7.83
N PRO A 192 8.43 -9.44 -8.37
CA PRO A 192 9.67 -8.70 -8.14
C PRO A 192 9.56 -7.27 -8.63
N VAL A 193 9.95 -6.30 -7.78
CA VAL A 193 9.87 -4.87 -8.10
C VAL A 193 11.19 -4.16 -7.79
N ASN A 194 11.44 -3.09 -8.51
CA ASN A 194 12.59 -2.22 -8.27
C ASN A 194 12.43 -1.47 -6.94
N HIS A 195 13.55 -1.24 -6.27
CA HIS A 195 13.59 -0.42 -5.07
C HIS A 195 14.68 0.63 -5.22
N ARG A 196 14.25 1.88 -5.25
CA ARG A 196 15.11 3.03 -5.44
C ARG A 196 15.62 3.57 -4.10
N PRO A 197 16.78 4.26 -4.05
CA PRO A 197 17.11 5.08 -2.92
C PRO A 197 16.07 6.21 -2.78
N ARG A 198 15.79 6.65 -1.55
CA ARG A 198 14.94 7.82 -1.30
C ARG A 198 15.56 9.05 -1.97
N LEU A 199 14.76 9.81 -2.71
CA LEU A 199 15.23 10.98 -3.44
C LEU A 199 15.51 12.15 -2.49
N ALA A 200 14.62 12.39 -1.51
CA ALA A 200 14.74 13.46 -0.52
C ALA A 200 14.08 13.09 0.82
N GLY A 201 14.37 13.86 1.87
CA GLY A 201 13.76 13.71 3.20
C GLY A 201 14.45 12.71 4.14
N ARG A 202 14.02 12.68 5.40
CA ARG A 202 14.53 11.77 6.46
C ARG A 202 13.46 10.81 6.92
N SER A 203 13.85 9.58 7.27
CA SER A 203 12.92 8.61 7.89
C SER A 203 12.39 9.15 9.22
N LYS A 204 11.09 9.31 9.34
CA LYS A 204 10.41 9.94 10.49
C LYS A 204 10.15 8.97 11.66
N TYR A 205 10.70 7.76 11.63
CA TYR A 205 10.33 6.71 12.58
C TYR A 205 11.49 6.21 13.44
N THR A 206 11.26 6.09 14.75
CA THR A 206 12.17 5.46 15.71
C THR A 206 11.85 3.98 15.91
N ASN A 207 12.89 3.15 16.18
CA ASN A 207 12.76 1.68 16.11
C ASN A 207 12.05 1.03 17.31
N LEU A 208 12.18 1.56 18.54
CA LEU A 208 11.70 0.90 19.76
C LEU A 208 10.17 0.95 19.92
N GLY A 209 9.55 2.12 19.72
CA GLY A 209 8.10 2.25 19.80
C GLY A 209 7.35 1.43 18.74
N ARG A 210 7.98 1.27 17.56
CA ARG A 210 7.44 0.44 16.46
C ARG A 210 7.39 -1.05 16.81
N MET A 211 8.34 -1.55 17.60
CA MET A 211 8.41 -2.96 17.96
C MET A 211 7.28 -3.36 18.92
N LEU A 212 7.01 -2.56 19.94
CA LEU A 212 5.92 -2.82 20.90
C LEU A 212 4.53 -2.79 20.22
N VAL A 213 4.27 -1.74 19.43
CA VAL A 213 3.02 -1.62 18.66
C VAL A 213 2.87 -2.79 17.66
N SER A 214 3.98 -3.22 17.03
CA SER A 214 3.94 -4.35 16.09
C SER A 214 3.55 -5.67 16.74
N VAL A 215 3.93 -5.92 18.02
CA VAL A 215 3.54 -7.15 18.73
C VAL A 215 2.05 -7.14 19.06
N THR A 216 1.51 -6.01 19.55
CA THR A 216 0.08 -5.87 19.83
C THR A 216 -0.77 -6.04 18.56
N ASP A 217 -0.38 -5.37 17.47
CA ASP A 217 -1.04 -5.49 16.18
C ASP A 217 -1.00 -6.94 15.67
N LEU A 218 0.13 -7.63 15.83
CA LEU A 218 0.31 -9.03 15.41
C LEU A 218 -0.67 -9.97 16.14
N LEU A 219 -0.80 -9.81 17.47
CA LEU A 219 -1.75 -10.56 18.27
C LEU A 219 -3.21 -10.25 17.85
N GLY A 220 -3.52 -8.99 17.59
CA GLY A 220 -4.81 -8.56 17.08
C GLY A 220 -5.15 -9.20 15.74
N VAL A 221 -4.22 -9.21 14.78
CA VAL A 221 -4.41 -9.86 13.47
C VAL A 221 -4.57 -11.37 13.62
N ARG A 222 -3.78 -12.00 14.50
CA ARG A 222 -3.94 -13.43 14.80
C ARG A 222 -5.32 -13.73 15.40
N TRP A 223 -5.81 -12.89 16.28
CA TRP A 223 -7.17 -13.00 16.81
C TRP A 223 -8.23 -12.85 15.72
N LEU A 224 -8.10 -11.87 14.84
CA LEU A 224 -8.99 -11.67 13.69
C LEU A 224 -9.02 -12.91 12.79
N GLN A 225 -7.87 -13.51 12.47
CA GLN A 225 -7.78 -14.74 11.67
C GLN A 225 -8.57 -15.91 12.30
N ARG A 226 -8.57 -16.03 13.64
CA ARG A 226 -9.30 -17.10 14.36
C ARG A 226 -10.81 -16.85 14.44
N ARG A 227 -11.27 -15.64 14.23
CA ARG A 227 -12.69 -15.23 14.35
C ARG A 227 -13.38 -15.10 13.01
N HIS A 228 -12.70 -15.36 11.91
CA HIS A 228 -13.29 -15.29 10.59
C HIS A 228 -14.06 -16.58 10.26
N GLY A 229 -15.30 -16.40 9.76
CA GLY A 229 -16.18 -17.52 9.36
C GLY A 229 -15.98 -18.02 7.92
N GLY A 230 -15.01 -17.47 7.17
CA GLY A 230 -14.79 -17.77 5.76
C GLY A 230 -15.63 -16.90 4.81
N ARG A 231 -15.26 -16.93 3.53
CA ARG A 231 -16.00 -16.24 2.47
C ARG A 231 -17.28 -17.03 2.16
N THR A 232 -18.42 -16.33 2.09
CA THR A 232 -19.68 -16.94 1.70
C THR A 232 -20.13 -16.46 0.33
N LYS A 233 -20.82 -17.32 -0.42
CA LYS A 233 -21.56 -16.92 -1.62
C LYS A 233 -22.98 -16.60 -1.20
N ILE A 234 -23.52 -15.49 -1.68
CA ILE A 234 -24.90 -15.10 -1.45
C ILE A 234 -25.63 -15.42 -2.74
N GLU A 235 -26.70 -16.19 -2.65
CA GLU A 235 -27.63 -16.46 -3.74
C GLU A 235 -28.99 -15.88 -3.36
N GLU A 236 -29.60 -15.15 -4.28
CA GLU A 236 -30.97 -14.67 -4.15
C GLU A 236 -31.91 -15.85 -4.43
N LEU A 237 -32.91 -16.09 -3.55
CA LEU A 237 -33.84 -17.21 -3.64
C LEU A 237 -35.11 -16.84 -4.40
#